data_618d1885729c84422ad50f3b780f1346
#
_entry.id   618d1885729c84422ad50f3b780f1346
#
_cell.length_a   1.000
_cell.length_b   1.000
_cell.length_c   1.000
_cell.angle_alpha   90.00
_cell.angle_beta   90.00
_cell.angle_gamma   90.00
#
_symmetry.space_group_name_H-M   'P 1'
#
loop_
_entity.id
_entity.type
_entity.pdbx_description
1 polymer ?
#
loop_
_entity_poly.entity_id
_entity_poly.type
_entity_poly.pdbx_seq_one_letter_code
_entity_poly.pdbx_strand_id
1 'polypeptide(L)'
;ENKTGFPPTIQDYLNLYLQNKRLYERMVYISMLVSQCKGGDKVRKTASSEMLWKAQDGTNYLSPSFGVPSPAEKRQKAFRALNEAERLIREAAKIFRESLTSFDCNGDGLNEYICQMEKYNAVVSLYGGQISELNFIKSGANYAASLSRIEKFDSGTDFYCRGFFSDHLIETEKFEKYLAEKTIENCIFSNSQFSEKKLESKRKEIQLEGNGLFSSMKLPVKLRKNFTFSSSGITVQYILKNESPIELNAFFAVELNFSQTRFDKKFEMESQYSTEAILNETRLLLPDSFYADEGVSIIQVKDSADKRIFVIEPNEDSGLSCAMIAFKRPVDGLEPKVTSSTYKVALFWNINLSAGMEKEKTINLSVMPLKK
;
A
#
# COMPACT_ATOMS: atom_id res chain seq x y z
N GLU A 1 -21.66 -18.74 23.32
CA GLU A 1 -20.61 -17.77 23.71
C GLU A 1 -19.29 -18.49 23.78
N ASN A 2 -18.33 -18.07 22.97
CA ASN A 2 -17.00 -18.68 22.88
C ASN A 2 -16.18 -18.24 24.11
N LYS A 3 -16.10 -19.06 25.16
CA LYS A 3 -15.42 -18.75 26.42
C LYS A 3 -13.90 -18.53 26.29
N THR A 4 -13.31 -18.84 25.13
CA THR A 4 -11.86 -18.72 24.89
C THR A 4 -11.45 -17.38 24.32
N GLY A 5 -12.39 -16.53 23.89
CA GLY A 5 -12.09 -15.25 23.22
C GLY A 5 -11.46 -15.37 21.81
N PHE A 6 -11.26 -16.59 21.29
CA PHE A 6 -10.77 -16.82 19.94
C PHE A 6 -11.90 -16.82 18.91
N PRO A 7 -11.68 -16.30 17.70
CA PRO A 7 -12.66 -16.37 16.63
C PRO A 7 -12.99 -17.83 16.31
N PRO A 8 -14.27 -18.16 16.04
CA PRO A 8 -14.70 -19.53 15.82
C PRO A 8 -14.22 -20.12 14.49
N THR A 9 -13.91 -19.28 13.53
CA THR A 9 -13.42 -19.70 12.21
C THR A 9 -12.17 -18.95 11.79
N ILE A 10 -11.42 -19.50 10.82
CA ILE A 10 -10.28 -18.82 10.22
C ILE A 10 -10.72 -17.53 9.52
N GLN A 11 -11.91 -17.50 8.93
CA GLN A 11 -12.44 -16.31 8.27
C GLN A 11 -12.69 -15.18 9.27
N ASP A 12 -13.25 -15.49 10.42
CA ASP A 12 -13.45 -14.52 11.49
C ASP A 12 -12.10 -13.97 11.99
N TYR A 13 -11.09 -14.84 12.11
CA TYR A 13 -9.73 -14.42 12.47
C TYR A 13 -9.11 -13.49 11.42
N LEU A 14 -9.23 -13.82 10.15
CA LEU A 14 -8.69 -13.02 9.05
C LEU A 14 -9.38 -11.67 8.93
N ASN A 15 -10.67 -11.59 9.23
CA ASN A 15 -11.46 -10.36 9.21
C ASN A 15 -11.07 -9.39 10.34
N LEU A 16 -10.41 -9.84 11.40
CA LEU A 16 -9.86 -8.96 12.43
C LEU A 16 -8.72 -8.07 11.91
N TYR A 17 -7.98 -8.57 10.92
CA TYR A 17 -6.84 -7.87 10.34
C TYR A 17 -6.82 -7.95 8.83
N LEU A 18 -7.14 -6.85 8.19
CA LEU A 18 -7.20 -6.77 6.73
C LEU A 18 -5.85 -7.11 6.08
N GLN A 19 -4.73 -6.81 6.73
CA GLN A 19 -3.41 -7.15 6.21
C GLN A 19 -3.13 -8.66 6.19
N ASN A 20 -3.62 -9.41 7.17
CA ASN A 20 -3.55 -10.88 7.16
C ASN A 20 -4.51 -11.47 6.13
N LYS A 21 -5.70 -10.90 6.01
CA LYS A 21 -6.68 -11.26 5.00
C LYS A 21 -6.09 -11.08 3.60
N ARG A 22 -5.48 -9.95 3.28
CA ARG A 22 -4.82 -9.69 1.99
C ARG A 22 -3.73 -10.72 1.66
N LEU A 23 -2.89 -11.08 2.63
CA LEU A 23 -1.88 -12.13 2.41
C LEU A 23 -2.53 -13.49 2.11
N TYR A 24 -3.60 -13.84 2.83
CA TYR A 24 -4.35 -15.09 2.59
C TYR A 24 -5.02 -15.09 1.20
N GLU A 25 -5.65 -14.01 0.82
CA GLU A 25 -6.28 -13.82 -0.50
C GLU A 25 -5.26 -13.98 -1.61
N ARG A 26 -4.08 -13.37 -1.46
CA ARG A 26 -2.97 -13.56 -2.39
C ARG A 26 -2.55 -15.03 -2.49
N MET A 27 -2.47 -15.74 -1.39
CA MET A 27 -2.16 -17.17 -1.36
C MET A 27 -3.21 -17.99 -2.10
N VAL A 28 -4.49 -17.70 -1.89
CA VAL A 28 -5.60 -18.38 -2.59
C VAL A 28 -5.51 -18.14 -4.10
N TYR A 29 -5.30 -16.89 -4.52
CA TYR A 29 -5.12 -16.53 -5.94
C TYR A 29 -3.96 -17.31 -6.58
N ILE A 30 -2.78 -17.32 -5.95
CA ILE A 30 -1.62 -18.06 -6.47
C ILE A 30 -1.88 -19.58 -6.48
N SER A 31 -2.58 -20.11 -5.47
CA SER A 31 -3.00 -21.52 -5.45
C SER A 31 -3.87 -21.88 -6.66
N MET A 32 -4.81 -21.01 -7.02
CA MET A 32 -5.62 -21.20 -8.23
C MET A 32 -4.76 -21.18 -9.50
N LEU A 33 -3.85 -20.21 -9.63
CA LEU A 33 -2.94 -20.15 -10.80
C LEU A 33 -2.11 -21.43 -10.94
N VAL A 34 -1.55 -21.93 -9.84
CA VAL A 34 -0.72 -23.14 -9.82
C VAL A 34 -1.55 -24.37 -10.20
N SER A 35 -2.75 -24.51 -9.62
CA SER A 35 -3.63 -25.66 -9.85
C SER A 35 -4.24 -25.70 -11.26
N GLN A 36 -4.55 -24.53 -11.83
CA GLN A 36 -5.18 -24.43 -13.15
C GLN A 36 -4.18 -24.51 -14.30
N CYS A 37 -2.88 -24.41 -14.06
CA CYS A 37 -1.87 -24.49 -15.11
C CYS A 37 -1.81 -25.90 -15.74
N LYS A 38 -2.42 -26.02 -16.91
CA LYS A 38 -2.38 -27.26 -17.70
C LYS A 38 -1.18 -27.25 -18.67
N GLY A 39 -0.40 -28.34 -18.69
CA GLY A 39 0.81 -28.41 -19.54
C GLY A 39 1.99 -27.64 -19.02
N GLY A 40 2.94 -27.29 -19.89
CA GLY A 40 4.12 -26.52 -19.54
C GLY A 40 5.27 -27.32 -18.91
N ASP A 41 6.27 -26.60 -18.42
CA ASP A 41 7.49 -27.17 -17.83
C ASP A 41 7.22 -27.79 -16.46
N LYS A 42 7.38 -29.14 -16.38
CA LYS A 42 7.15 -29.88 -15.13
C LYS A 42 8.03 -29.46 -13.98
N VAL A 43 9.31 -29.17 -14.24
CA VAL A 43 10.28 -28.79 -13.21
C VAL A 43 9.86 -27.47 -12.57
N ARG A 44 9.53 -26.46 -13.38
CA ARG A 44 9.05 -25.17 -12.88
C ARG A 44 7.71 -25.30 -12.16
N LYS A 45 6.81 -26.14 -12.61
CA LYS A 45 5.52 -26.40 -11.92
C LYS A 45 5.74 -26.99 -10.53
N THR A 46 6.61 -27.99 -10.41
CA THR A 46 6.95 -28.59 -9.11
C THR A 46 7.58 -27.54 -8.18
N ALA A 47 8.56 -26.78 -8.66
CA ALA A 47 9.19 -25.72 -7.90
C ALA A 47 8.18 -24.62 -7.48
N SER A 48 7.24 -24.27 -8.36
CA SER A 48 6.15 -23.33 -8.02
C SER A 48 5.28 -23.87 -6.88
N SER A 49 4.91 -25.17 -6.93
CA SER A 49 4.13 -25.79 -5.86
C SER A 49 4.88 -25.81 -4.52
N GLU A 50 6.17 -26.08 -4.53
CA GLU A 50 7.00 -26.04 -3.32
C GLU A 50 7.05 -24.64 -2.70
N MET A 51 7.15 -23.59 -3.51
CA MET A 51 7.09 -22.22 -3.03
C MET A 51 5.70 -21.87 -2.47
N LEU A 52 4.64 -22.30 -3.13
CA LEU A 52 3.27 -22.14 -2.63
C LEU A 52 3.09 -22.84 -1.27
N TRP A 53 3.56 -24.08 -1.09
CA TRP A 53 3.47 -24.79 0.19
C TRP A 53 4.21 -24.08 1.31
N LYS A 54 5.38 -23.46 1.05
CA LYS A 54 6.07 -22.63 2.03
C LYS A 54 5.24 -21.41 2.44
N ALA A 55 4.51 -20.82 1.52
CA ALA A 55 3.62 -19.71 1.82
C ALA A 55 2.36 -20.14 2.56
N GLN A 56 1.88 -21.37 2.36
CA GLN A 56 0.70 -21.93 3.02
C GLN A 56 0.93 -22.34 4.48
N ASP A 57 2.17 -22.27 4.99
CA ASP A 57 2.44 -22.49 6.41
C ASP A 57 1.59 -21.55 7.27
N GLY A 58 0.73 -22.12 8.12
CA GLY A 58 -0.19 -21.37 8.98
C GLY A 58 0.48 -20.33 9.88
N THR A 59 1.76 -20.54 10.21
CA THR A 59 2.54 -19.59 11.03
C THR A 59 2.78 -18.24 10.31
N ASN A 60 2.58 -18.16 9.00
CA ASN A 60 2.66 -16.91 8.24
C ASN A 60 1.45 -16.02 8.46
N TYR A 61 0.31 -16.59 8.84
CA TYR A 61 -0.98 -15.91 8.98
C TYR A 61 -1.36 -15.71 10.44
N LEU A 62 -0.95 -16.62 11.30
CA LEU A 62 -1.32 -16.64 12.71
C LEU A 62 -0.28 -15.89 13.55
N SER A 63 -0.76 -15.00 14.40
CA SER A 63 0.06 -14.44 15.49
C SER A 63 -0.05 -15.33 16.73
N PRO A 64 1.05 -15.51 17.48
CA PRO A 64 0.98 -16.15 18.81
C PRO A 64 0.08 -15.39 19.78
N SER A 65 -0.09 -14.07 19.58
CA SER A 65 -0.95 -13.21 20.41
C SER A 65 -2.23 -12.92 19.69
N PHE A 66 -3.37 -13.19 20.33
CA PHE A 66 -4.68 -12.86 19.81
C PHE A 66 -4.81 -11.35 19.57
N GLY A 67 -5.42 -11.00 18.46
CA GLY A 67 -5.75 -9.61 18.16
C GLY A 67 -4.59 -8.80 17.55
N VAL A 68 -3.51 -9.42 17.04
CA VAL A 68 -2.43 -8.76 16.29
C VAL A 68 -2.11 -9.49 15.00
N PRO A 69 -1.66 -8.79 13.95
CA PRO A 69 -1.27 -9.43 12.69
C PRO A 69 -0.03 -10.31 12.90
N SER A 70 0.18 -11.26 12.00
CA SER A 70 1.42 -12.04 11.98
C SER A 70 2.64 -11.12 11.85
N PRO A 71 3.81 -11.52 12.38
CA PRO A 71 5.02 -10.70 12.31
C PRO A 71 5.38 -10.31 10.87
N ALA A 72 5.82 -9.07 10.68
CA ALA A 72 6.15 -8.52 9.35
C ALA A 72 7.21 -9.37 8.62
N GLU A 73 8.19 -9.93 9.34
CA GLU A 73 9.17 -10.85 8.76
C GLU A 73 8.52 -12.09 8.13
N LYS A 74 7.58 -12.73 8.83
CA LYS A 74 6.87 -13.91 8.32
C LYS A 74 6.00 -13.56 7.12
N ARG A 75 5.32 -12.42 7.19
CA ARG A 75 4.50 -11.91 6.08
C ARG A 75 5.35 -11.66 4.83
N GLN A 76 6.50 -10.99 4.95
CA GLN A 76 7.41 -10.76 3.83
C GLN A 76 8.02 -12.07 3.28
N LYS A 77 8.31 -13.05 4.14
CA LYS A 77 8.73 -14.40 3.69
C LYS A 77 7.64 -15.07 2.87
N ALA A 78 6.38 -14.99 3.31
CA ALA A 78 5.24 -15.53 2.58
C ALA A 78 5.04 -14.81 1.23
N PHE A 79 5.07 -13.47 1.19
CA PHE A 79 4.99 -12.71 -0.07
C PHE A 79 6.09 -13.10 -1.05
N ARG A 80 7.35 -13.24 -0.58
CA ARG A 80 8.46 -13.69 -1.43
C ARG A 80 8.20 -15.08 -2.01
N ALA A 81 7.70 -16.01 -1.20
CA ALA A 81 7.37 -17.35 -1.65
C ALA A 81 6.22 -17.35 -2.67
N LEU A 82 5.17 -16.56 -2.45
CA LEU A 82 4.04 -16.40 -3.38
C LEU A 82 4.48 -15.75 -4.69
N ASN A 83 5.28 -14.70 -4.64
CA ASN A 83 5.78 -14.02 -5.83
C ASN A 83 6.70 -14.93 -6.66
N GLU A 84 7.52 -15.75 -6.00
CA GLU A 84 8.35 -16.75 -6.68
C GLU A 84 7.49 -17.87 -7.27
N ALA A 85 6.46 -18.36 -6.56
CA ALA A 85 5.51 -19.32 -7.08
C ALA A 85 4.80 -18.81 -8.34
N GLU A 86 4.34 -17.55 -8.31
CA GLU A 86 3.71 -16.90 -9.46
C GLU A 86 4.67 -16.78 -10.63
N ARG A 87 5.90 -16.31 -10.40
CA ARG A 87 6.93 -16.21 -11.44
C ARG A 87 7.18 -17.54 -12.12
N LEU A 88 7.40 -18.60 -11.34
CA LEU A 88 7.67 -19.94 -11.83
C LEU A 88 6.49 -20.54 -12.63
N ILE A 89 5.26 -20.35 -12.16
CA ILE A 89 4.09 -20.90 -12.86
C ILE A 89 3.82 -20.15 -14.17
N ARG A 90 4.02 -18.82 -14.20
CA ARG A 90 3.89 -18.04 -15.44
C ARG A 90 4.97 -18.40 -16.46
N GLU A 91 6.20 -18.60 -16.02
CA GLU A 91 7.28 -19.10 -16.88
C GLU A 91 6.98 -20.51 -17.41
N ALA A 92 6.47 -21.42 -16.56
CA ALA A 92 6.07 -22.75 -16.98
C ALA A 92 4.98 -22.74 -18.06
N ALA A 93 4.02 -21.82 -17.92
CA ALA A 93 2.92 -21.60 -18.85
C ALA A 93 3.30 -20.73 -20.05
N LYS A 94 4.54 -20.18 -20.12
CA LYS A 94 5.01 -19.25 -21.14
C LYS A 94 4.17 -17.97 -21.23
N ILE A 95 3.68 -17.49 -20.10
CA ILE A 95 2.91 -16.24 -19.99
C ILE A 95 3.88 -15.10 -19.66
N PHE A 96 4.34 -14.40 -20.69
CA PHE A 96 5.33 -13.31 -20.55
C PHE A 96 4.75 -11.92 -20.88
N ARG A 97 3.47 -11.84 -21.22
CA ARG A 97 2.86 -10.58 -21.62
C ARG A 97 2.51 -9.76 -20.38
N GLU A 98 2.87 -8.50 -20.43
CA GLU A 98 2.34 -7.50 -19.50
C GLU A 98 0.82 -7.42 -19.65
N SER A 99 0.13 -7.38 -18.52
CA SER A 99 -1.34 -7.41 -18.50
C SER A 99 -1.90 -6.59 -17.35
N LEU A 100 -3.11 -6.12 -17.54
CA LEU A 100 -3.97 -5.59 -16.48
C LEU A 100 -5.29 -6.34 -16.56
N THR A 101 -5.63 -7.04 -15.49
CA THR A 101 -6.83 -7.86 -15.37
C THR A 101 -7.58 -7.53 -14.11
N SER A 102 -8.89 -7.68 -14.12
CA SER A 102 -9.71 -7.63 -12.91
C SER A 102 -10.13 -9.03 -12.52
N PHE A 103 -10.09 -9.32 -11.23
CA PHE A 103 -10.45 -10.62 -10.69
C PHE A 103 -10.82 -10.48 -9.21
N ASP A 104 -11.92 -11.09 -8.81
CA ASP A 104 -12.31 -11.21 -7.41
C ASP A 104 -11.40 -12.26 -6.73
N CYS A 105 -10.30 -11.79 -6.15
CA CYS A 105 -9.28 -12.65 -5.54
C CYS A 105 -9.71 -13.25 -4.20
N ASN A 106 -10.69 -12.64 -3.56
CA ASN A 106 -11.06 -12.92 -2.18
C ASN A 106 -12.48 -13.47 -2.02
N GLY A 107 -13.27 -13.47 -3.11
CA GLY A 107 -14.64 -13.97 -3.13
C GLY A 107 -15.64 -13.05 -2.41
N ASP A 108 -15.36 -11.76 -2.30
CA ASP A 108 -16.25 -10.78 -1.67
C ASP A 108 -17.23 -10.11 -2.65
N GLY A 109 -17.14 -10.48 -3.93
CA GLY A 109 -17.96 -9.93 -5.01
C GLY A 109 -17.42 -8.64 -5.61
N LEU A 110 -16.26 -8.16 -5.16
CA LEU A 110 -15.56 -7.00 -5.70
C LEU A 110 -14.28 -7.45 -6.40
N ASN A 111 -13.97 -6.84 -7.52
CA ASN A 111 -12.73 -7.17 -8.23
C ASN A 111 -11.54 -6.37 -7.70
N GLU A 112 -10.41 -7.05 -7.49
CA GLU A 112 -9.10 -6.42 -7.47
C GLU A 112 -8.56 -6.30 -8.89
N TYR A 113 -7.67 -5.32 -9.10
CA TYR A 113 -7.01 -5.12 -10.40
C TYR A 113 -5.56 -5.54 -10.28
N ILE A 114 -5.22 -6.60 -11.02
CA ILE A 114 -3.88 -7.19 -11.01
C ILE A 114 -3.13 -6.70 -12.24
N CYS A 115 -2.14 -5.85 -12.02
CA CYS A 115 -1.22 -5.38 -13.04
C CYS A 115 0.06 -6.20 -13.02
N GLN A 116 0.38 -6.83 -14.13
CA GLN A 116 1.63 -7.58 -14.34
C GLN A 116 2.51 -6.84 -15.32
N MET A 117 3.67 -6.37 -14.85
CA MET A 117 4.67 -5.72 -15.66
C MET A 117 5.94 -6.57 -15.70
N GLU A 118 6.90 -6.24 -16.57
CA GLU A 118 8.17 -6.97 -16.68
C GLU A 118 8.98 -6.98 -15.38
N LYS A 119 8.99 -5.87 -14.63
CA LYS A 119 9.82 -5.69 -13.43
C LYS A 119 9.06 -5.80 -12.13
N TYR A 120 7.76 -5.55 -12.14
CA TYR A 120 6.91 -5.54 -10.96
C TYR A 120 5.51 -6.03 -11.27
N ASN A 121 4.80 -6.44 -10.24
CA ASN A 121 3.34 -6.51 -10.26
C ASN A 121 2.75 -5.61 -9.17
N ALA A 122 1.53 -5.13 -9.43
CA ALA A 122 0.78 -4.32 -8.49
C ALA A 122 -0.66 -4.83 -8.40
N VAL A 123 -1.22 -4.76 -7.20
CA VAL A 123 -2.64 -5.04 -6.96
C VAL A 123 -3.31 -3.76 -6.48
N VAL A 124 -4.32 -3.30 -7.21
CA VAL A 124 -5.15 -2.17 -6.81
C VAL A 124 -6.41 -2.69 -6.17
N SER A 125 -6.69 -2.25 -4.97
CA SER A 125 -7.89 -2.57 -4.21
C SER A 125 -8.93 -1.46 -4.37
N LEU A 126 -10.20 -1.82 -4.52
CA LEU A 126 -11.30 -0.86 -4.46
C LEU A 126 -11.47 -0.27 -3.06
N TYR A 127 -11.06 -0.99 -2.01
CA TYR A 127 -11.04 -0.43 -0.67
C TYR A 127 -9.89 0.56 -0.50
N GLY A 128 -10.21 1.82 -0.28
CA GLY A 128 -9.29 2.94 -0.26
C GLY A 128 -8.77 3.36 -1.65
N GLY A 129 -9.18 2.69 -2.74
CA GLY A 129 -8.72 3.00 -4.10
C GLY A 129 -7.19 3.05 -4.19
N GLN A 130 -6.47 2.15 -3.53
CA GLN A 130 -5.02 2.20 -3.31
C GLN A 130 -4.31 0.97 -3.86
N ILE A 131 -3.00 1.06 -4.03
CA ILE A 131 -2.18 -0.11 -4.32
C ILE A 131 -1.92 -0.85 -3.02
N SER A 132 -2.51 -2.02 -2.88
CA SER A 132 -2.39 -2.90 -1.72
C SER A 132 -1.18 -3.83 -1.76
N GLU A 133 -0.65 -4.09 -2.97
CA GLU A 133 0.59 -4.82 -3.20
C GLU A 133 1.41 -4.15 -4.29
N LEU A 134 2.70 -4.01 -4.02
CA LEU A 134 3.70 -3.59 -5.01
C LEU A 134 4.89 -4.54 -4.91
N ASN A 135 4.88 -5.55 -5.76
CA ASN A 135 5.81 -6.66 -5.72
C ASN A 135 6.87 -6.51 -6.81
N PHE A 136 8.15 -6.56 -6.46
CA PHE A 136 9.22 -6.56 -7.45
C PHE A 136 9.65 -8.00 -7.76
N ILE A 137 9.51 -8.41 -9.02
CA ILE A 137 9.71 -9.80 -9.47
C ILE A 137 11.11 -10.32 -9.12
N LYS A 138 12.15 -9.52 -9.28
CA LYS A 138 13.54 -9.93 -9.02
C LYS A 138 13.85 -10.18 -7.53
N SER A 139 13.27 -9.42 -6.62
CA SER A 139 13.51 -9.57 -5.17
C SER A 139 12.40 -10.34 -4.46
N GLY A 140 11.23 -10.45 -5.10
CA GLY A 140 10.02 -11.01 -4.52
C GLY A 140 9.41 -10.19 -3.38
N ALA A 141 9.99 -9.02 -3.06
CA ALA A 141 9.54 -8.20 -1.95
C ALA A 141 8.25 -7.45 -2.27
N ASN A 142 7.33 -7.40 -1.30
CA ASN A 142 6.15 -6.54 -1.36
C ASN A 142 6.40 -5.25 -0.58
N TYR A 143 6.49 -4.13 -1.27
CA TYR A 143 6.75 -2.82 -0.66
C TYR A 143 5.51 -2.19 -0.03
N ALA A 144 4.30 -2.62 -0.42
CA ALA A 144 3.04 -2.12 0.12
C ALA A 144 2.49 -2.97 1.27
N ALA A 145 3.24 -3.97 1.78
CA ALA A 145 2.81 -4.85 2.87
C ALA A 145 2.88 -4.19 4.26
N SER A 146 2.63 -2.89 4.33
CA SER A 146 2.61 -2.12 5.58
C SER A 146 1.48 -2.56 6.49
N LEU A 147 1.68 -2.39 7.80
CA LEU A 147 0.68 -2.67 8.83
C LEU A 147 -0.11 -1.40 9.18
N SER A 148 -1.29 -1.54 9.75
CA SER A 148 -2.02 -0.47 10.41
C SER A 148 -1.76 -0.51 11.91
N ARG A 149 -1.70 0.66 12.55
CA ARG A 149 -1.52 0.79 14.00
C ARG A 149 -2.78 0.39 14.75
N ILE A 150 -2.59 -0.12 15.94
CA ILE A 150 -3.64 -0.56 16.87
C ILE A 150 -3.50 0.23 18.15
N GLU A 151 -4.53 0.96 18.55
CA GLU A 151 -4.54 1.88 19.71
C GLU A 151 -3.98 1.24 20.99
N LYS A 152 -4.28 -0.03 21.21
CA LYS A 152 -3.83 -0.74 22.43
C LYS A 152 -2.32 -0.88 22.54
N PHE A 153 -1.58 -0.84 21.42
CA PHE A 153 -0.15 -1.16 21.40
C PHE A 153 0.70 -0.06 20.78
N ASP A 154 0.11 0.81 19.98
CA ASP A 154 0.80 1.84 19.20
C ASP A 154 0.44 3.24 19.69
N SER A 155 1.23 4.22 19.30
CA SER A 155 1.01 5.64 19.64
C SER A 155 -0.12 6.31 18.87
N GLY A 156 -0.97 5.54 18.22
CA GLY A 156 -2.14 6.01 17.47
C GLY A 156 -2.84 4.84 16.80
N THR A 157 -4.02 5.11 16.23
CA THR A 157 -4.84 4.12 15.53
C THR A 157 -5.00 4.50 14.08
N ASP A 158 -4.78 3.56 13.17
CA ASP A 158 -5.08 3.75 11.77
C ASP A 158 -6.44 3.13 11.45
N PHE A 159 -7.40 3.95 11.04
CA PHE A 159 -8.73 3.48 10.60
C PHE A 159 -8.76 3.10 9.11
N TYR A 160 -7.59 2.98 8.48
CA TYR A 160 -7.42 2.61 7.08
C TYR A 160 -6.25 1.63 6.92
N CYS A 161 -6.20 0.98 5.78
CA CYS A 161 -5.05 0.16 5.43
C CYS A 161 -3.97 1.00 4.78
N ARG A 162 -2.77 0.96 5.34
CA ARG A 162 -1.60 1.61 4.75
C ARG A 162 -1.19 0.89 3.48
N GLY A 163 -1.14 1.62 2.38
CA GLY A 163 -0.71 1.14 1.07
C GLY A 163 0.01 2.26 0.32
N PHE A 164 0.20 2.08 -0.99
CA PHE A 164 0.69 3.15 -1.86
C PHE A 164 -0.50 3.91 -2.43
N PHE A 165 -0.39 5.23 -2.44
CA PHE A 165 -1.44 6.14 -2.89
C PHE A 165 -2.70 6.05 -2.02
N SER A 166 -2.51 6.02 -0.70
CA SER A 166 -3.59 6.17 0.28
C SER A 166 -3.92 7.65 0.44
N ASP A 167 -5.19 8.02 0.20
CA ASP A 167 -5.58 9.42 0.08
C ASP A 167 -6.35 9.90 1.30
N HIS A 168 -6.05 11.12 1.71
CA HIS A 168 -6.71 11.78 2.83
C HIS A 168 -7.17 13.18 2.44
N LEU A 169 -8.38 13.52 2.84
CA LEU A 169 -8.86 14.90 2.84
C LEU A 169 -9.03 15.32 4.30
N ILE A 170 -8.22 16.28 4.73
CA ILE A 170 -8.01 16.59 6.15
C ILE A 170 -8.46 18.02 6.42
N GLU A 171 -9.29 18.19 7.43
CA GLU A 171 -9.69 19.52 7.93
C GLU A 171 -8.46 20.29 8.40
N THR A 172 -8.40 21.58 8.11
CA THR A 172 -7.23 22.44 8.43
C THR A 172 -6.85 22.35 9.90
N GLU A 173 -7.84 22.32 10.82
CA GLU A 173 -7.62 22.25 12.26
C GLU A 173 -7.07 20.87 12.71
N LYS A 174 -7.19 19.85 11.89
CA LYS A 174 -6.71 18.49 12.19
C LYS A 174 -5.38 18.17 11.54
N PHE A 175 -4.87 19.05 10.68
CA PHE A 175 -3.68 18.78 9.90
C PHE A 175 -2.43 18.59 10.76
N GLU A 176 -2.27 19.39 11.84
CA GLU A 176 -1.19 19.23 12.82
C GLU A 176 -1.20 17.86 13.50
N LYS A 177 -2.40 17.28 13.74
CA LYS A 177 -2.51 15.92 14.30
C LYS A 177 -2.02 14.88 13.29
N TYR A 178 -2.32 15.10 12.01
CA TYR A 178 -1.83 14.24 10.93
C TYR A 178 -0.30 14.27 10.82
N LEU A 179 0.29 15.45 10.87
CA LEU A 179 1.75 15.62 10.84
C LEU A 179 2.43 14.99 12.06
N ALA A 180 1.80 15.08 13.23
CA ALA A 180 2.28 14.47 14.46
C ALA A 180 2.04 12.94 14.55
N GLU A 181 1.64 12.29 13.45
CA GLU A 181 1.32 10.86 13.38
C GLU A 181 0.26 10.39 14.38
N LYS A 182 -0.62 11.29 14.81
CA LYS A 182 -1.75 10.96 15.68
C LYS A 182 -2.90 10.36 14.87
N THR A 183 -3.83 9.76 15.58
CA THR A 183 -5.07 9.22 15.00
C THR A 183 -5.83 10.28 14.22
N ILE A 184 -6.18 9.98 12.96
CA ILE A 184 -7.12 10.78 12.18
C ILE A 184 -8.44 10.00 12.16
N GLU A 185 -9.45 10.62 12.75
CA GLU A 185 -10.83 10.21 12.57
C GLU A 185 -11.31 10.67 11.18
N ASN A 186 -12.23 10.02 10.54
CA ASN A 186 -12.77 10.39 9.21
C ASN A 186 -11.76 10.29 8.05
N CYS A 187 -11.20 9.11 7.85
CA CYS A 187 -10.42 8.78 6.65
C CYS A 187 -11.36 8.56 5.45
N ILE A 188 -11.89 9.64 4.87
CA ILE A 188 -13.01 9.59 3.92
C ILE A 188 -12.71 8.71 2.70
N PHE A 189 -11.53 8.88 2.10
CA PHE A 189 -11.16 8.15 0.90
C PHE A 189 -10.36 6.88 1.22
N SER A 190 -9.39 6.95 2.11
CA SER A 190 -8.55 5.79 2.46
C SER A 190 -9.29 4.65 3.16
N ASN A 191 -10.47 4.93 3.75
CA ASN A 191 -11.34 3.96 4.42
C ASN A 191 -12.71 3.83 3.73
N SER A 192 -12.79 4.08 2.44
CA SER A 192 -14.04 3.95 1.67
C SER A 192 -13.86 3.01 0.50
N GLN A 193 -14.98 2.48 0.04
CA GLN A 193 -15.02 1.68 -1.18
C GLN A 193 -15.15 2.59 -2.39
N PHE A 194 -14.22 2.42 -3.33
CA PHE A 194 -14.28 3.04 -4.66
C PHE A 194 -15.08 2.16 -5.61
N SER A 195 -15.59 2.77 -6.67
CA SER A 195 -16.24 2.09 -7.79
C SER A 195 -15.37 2.18 -9.04
N GLU A 196 -15.33 1.11 -9.83
CA GLU A 196 -14.75 1.16 -11.17
C GLU A 196 -15.60 2.05 -12.08
N LYS A 197 -14.95 2.97 -12.77
CA LYS A 197 -15.57 3.76 -13.86
C LYS A 197 -15.13 3.26 -15.23
N LYS A 198 -13.86 2.85 -15.33
CA LYS A 198 -13.31 2.39 -16.60
C LYS A 198 -12.10 1.49 -16.37
N LEU A 199 -12.04 0.41 -17.13
CA LEU A 199 -10.87 -0.47 -17.22
C LEU A 199 -10.41 -0.57 -18.68
N GLU A 200 -9.19 -0.10 -18.95
CA GLU A 200 -8.56 -0.15 -20.26
C GLU A 200 -7.35 -1.10 -20.23
N SER A 201 -7.60 -2.41 -20.27
CA SER A 201 -6.56 -3.43 -20.14
C SER A 201 -5.43 -3.28 -21.16
N LYS A 202 -5.71 -2.83 -22.39
CA LYS A 202 -4.68 -2.65 -23.43
C LYS A 202 -3.73 -1.50 -23.11
N ARG A 203 -4.23 -0.42 -22.53
CA ARG A 203 -3.46 0.75 -22.10
C ARG A 203 -2.93 0.59 -20.69
N LYS A 204 -3.38 -0.43 -19.97
CA LYS A 204 -3.06 -0.64 -18.55
C LYS A 204 -3.50 0.54 -17.69
N GLU A 205 -4.72 0.99 -17.91
CA GLU A 205 -5.33 2.13 -17.20
C GLU A 205 -6.57 1.67 -16.43
N ILE A 206 -6.73 2.19 -15.23
CA ILE A 206 -7.92 1.99 -14.38
C ILE A 206 -8.39 3.36 -13.89
N GLN A 207 -9.67 3.63 -14.05
CA GLN A 207 -10.33 4.78 -13.46
C GLN A 207 -11.25 4.34 -12.33
N LEU A 208 -10.98 4.85 -11.14
CA LEU A 208 -11.77 4.63 -9.94
C LEU A 208 -12.40 5.92 -9.45
N GLU A 209 -13.56 5.82 -8.80
CA GLU A 209 -14.25 6.96 -8.19
C GLU A 209 -14.69 6.61 -6.77
N GLY A 210 -14.32 7.46 -5.82
CA GLY A 210 -14.76 7.42 -4.43
C GLY A 210 -15.59 8.64 -4.08
N ASN A 211 -16.61 8.45 -3.25
CA ASN A 211 -17.45 9.53 -2.72
C ASN A 211 -17.29 9.59 -1.21
N GLY A 212 -17.41 10.78 -0.64
CA GLY A 212 -17.27 10.98 0.79
C GLY A 212 -18.06 12.18 1.31
N LEU A 213 -18.16 12.26 2.63
CA LEU A 213 -18.78 13.37 3.33
C LEU A 213 -17.71 14.03 4.21
N PHE A 214 -17.24 15.21 3.81
CA PHE A 214 -16.14 15.91 4.47
C PHE A 214 -16.62 16.75 5.64
N SER A 215 -15.83 16.74 6.72
CA SER A 215 -16.02 17.47 7.97
C SER A 215 -17.27 17.09 8.76
N SER A 216 -17.48 17.75 9.89
CA SER A 216 -18.71 17.62 10.69
C SER A 216 -19.96 18.10 9.94
N MET A 217 -19.80 19.00 8.97
CA MET A 217 -20.89 19.49 8.11
C MET A 217 -21.31 18.50 7.02
N LYS A 218 -20.62 17.36 6.89
CA LYS A 218 -20.91 16.31 5.89
C LYS A 218 -20.99 16.84 4.46
N LEU A 219 -20.02 17.69 4.08
CA LEU A 219 -19.94 18.24 2.72
C LEU A 219 -19.64 17.13 1.71
N PRO A 220 -20.49 16.93 0.70
CA PRO A 220 -20.25 15.90 -0.30
C PRO A 220 -19.04 16.25 -1.16
N VAL A 221 -18.13 15.30 -1.25
CA VAL A 221 -16.90 15.36 -2.03
C VAL A 221 -16.71 14.09 -2.84
N LYS A 222 -16.05 14.24 -3.98
CA LYS A 222 -15.76 13.14 -4.89
C LYS A 222 -14.30 13.13 -5.25
N LEU A 223 -13.68 11.95 -5.28
CA LEU A 223 -12.32 11.75 -5.74
C LEU A 223 -12.31 10.74 -6.88
N ARG A 224 -11.82 11.16 -8.05
CA ARG A 224 -11.53 10.26 -9.17
C ARG A 224 -10.02 10.02 -9.21
N LYS A 225 -9.64 8.75 -9.38
CA LYS A 225 -8.25 8.31 -9.51
C LYS A 225 -8.07 7.57 -10.81
N ASN A 226 -7.11 8.00 -11.62
CA ASN A 226 -6.75 7.34 -12.86
C ASN A 226 -5.34 6.75 -12.70
N PHE A 227 -5.24 5.44 -12.61
CA PHE A 227 -3.96 4.73 -12.58
C PHE A 227 -3.54 4.39 -14.01
N THR A 228 -2.29 4.67 -14.33
CA THR A 228 -1.63 4.25 -15.56
C THR A 228 -0.35 3.50 -15.21
N PHE A 229 -0.23 2.26 -15.66
CA PHE A 229 0.92 1.40 -15.39
C PHE A 229 1.83 1.31 -16.63
N SER A 230 3.13 1.43 -16.39
CA SER A 230 4.16 1.33 -17.43
C SER A 230 5.36 0.50 -16.95
N SER A 231 6.24 0.11 -17.86
CA SER A 231 7.47 -0.61 -17.51
C SER A 231 8.43 0.19 -16.62
N SER A 232 8.30 1.52 -16.58
CA SER A 232 9.11 2.44 -15.75
C SER A 232 8.48 2.75 -14.41
N GLY A 233 7.15 2.58 -14.25
CA GLY A 233 6.47 2.94 -13.01
C GLY A 233 4.96 3.11 -13.14
N ILE A 234 4.42 3.91 -12.26
CA ILE A 234 2.98 4.10 -12.05
C ILE A 234 2.70 5.61 -12.01
N THR A 235 1.75 6.05 -12.81
CA THR A 235 1.21 7.41 -12.76
C THR A 235 -0.19 7.35 -12.16
N VAL A 236 -0.47 8.24 -11.20
CA VAL A 236 -1.81 8.40 -10.63
C VAL A 236 -2.25 9.85 -10.77
N GLN A 237 -3.32 10.07 -11.54
CA GLN A 237 -3.99 11.35 -11.67
C GLN A 237 -5.19 11.37 -10.72
N TYR A 238 -5.30 12.42 -9.96
CA TYR A 238 -6.38 12.69 -9.00
C TYR A 238 -7.22 13.84 -9.50
N ILE A 239 -8.55 13.71 -9.42
CA ILE A 239 -9.49 14.80 -9.68
C ILE A 239 -10.40 14.87 -8.45
N LEU A 240 -10.12 15.83 -7.57
CA LEU A 240 -10.93 16.12 -6.39
C LEU A 240 -12.01 17.13 -6.76
N LYS A 241 -13.26 16.80 -6.47
CA LYS A 241 -14.42 17.64 -6.75
C LYS A 241 -15.15 18.00 -5.46
N ASN A 242 -15.44 19.29 -5.31
CA ASN A 242 -16.36 19.77 -4.29
C ASN A 242 -17.80 19.69 -4.84
N GLU A 243 -18.60 18.75 -4.38
CA GLU A 243 -20.00 18.60 -4.77
C GLU A 243 -20.97 19.34 -3.82
N SER A 244 -20.40 20.03 -2.79
CA SER A 244 -21.20 20.82 -1.86
C SER A 244 -21.57 22.20 -2.43
N PRO A 245 -22.59 22.86 -1.86
CA PRO A 245 -22.98 24.21 -2.26
C PRO A 245 -22.09 25.32 -1.65
N ILE A 246 -21.13 24.97 -0.81
CA ILE A 246 -20.23 25.91 -0.14
C ILE A 246 -18.77 25.60 -0.46
N GLU A 247 -17.89 26.55 -0.20
CA GLU A 247 -16.45 26.41 -0.39
C GLU A 247 -15.87 25.32 0.55
N LEU A 248 -14.90 24.57 0.05
CA LEU A 248 -14.18 23.54 0.77
C LEU A 248 -12.73 23.98 0.96
N ASN A 249 -12.30 24.05 2.23
CA ASN A 249 -10.92 24.32 2.64
C ASN A 249 -10.36 23.09 3.36
N ALA A 250 -9.32 22.49 2.81
CA ALA A 250 -8.76 21.24 3.33
C ALA A 250 -7.31 21.04 2.88
N PHE A 251 -6.61 20.14 3.54
CA PHE A 251 -5.39 19.54 3.00
C PHE A 251 -5.74 18.23 2.28
N PHE A 252 -5.31 18.11 1.04
CA PHE A 252 -5.33 16.84 0.31
C PHE A 252 -3.95 16.19 0.43
N ALA A 253 -3.87 15.02 1.05
CA ALA A 253 -2.64 14.28 1.26
C ALA A 253 -2.69 12.91 0.59
N VAL A 254 -1.55 12.49 0.03
CA VAL A 254 -1.36 11.19 -0.61
C VAL A 254 -0.16 10.51 0.02
N GLU A 255 -0.38 9.35 0.64
CA GLU A 255 0.67 8.56 1.30
C GLU A 255 1.18 7.44 0.41
N LEU A 256 2.50 7.27 0.41
CA LEU A 256 3.20 6.07 -0.04
C LEU A 256 3.85 5.43 1.20
N ASN A 257 3.31 4.29 1.62
CA ASN A 257 3.70 3.61 2.85
C ASN A 257 4.64 2.45 2.54
N PHE A 258 5.94 2.67 2.65
CA PHE A 258 6.98 1.67 2.36
C PHE A 258 7.12 0.69 3.52
N SER A 259 6.84 -0.59 3.29
CA SER A 259 7.02 -1.64 4.28
C SER A 259 8.49 -2.05 4.40
N GLN A 260 8.90 -2.49 5.59
CA GLN A 260 10.17 -3.17 5.76
C GLN A 260 10.19 -4.47 4.95
N THR A 261 11.19 -4.65 4.09
CA THR A 261 11.33 -5.84 3.23
C THR A 261 12.46 -6.77 3.66
N ARG A 262 13.40 -6.32 4.49
CA ARG A 262 14.52 -7.09 5.03
C ARG A 262 14.52 -7.06 6.55
N PHE A 263 14.84 -8.21 7.16
CA PHE A 263 14.79 -8.45 8.61
C PHE A 263 16.06 -9.13 9.13
N ASP A 264 17.14 -9.10 8.39
CA ASP A 264 18.42 -9.57 8.89
C ASP A 264 19.09 -8.50 9.78
N LYS A 265 20.00 -8.94 10.65
CA LYS A 265 20.70 -8.04 11.59
C LYS A 265 21.50 -6.90 10.93
N LYS A 266 21.70 -6.97 9.60
CA LYS A 266 22.44 -5.98 8.83
C LYS A 266 21.54 -4.82 8.37
N PHE A 267 20.24 -5.04 8.31
CA PHE A 267 19.27 -4.07 7.79
C PHE A 267 18.15 -3.86 8.81
N GLU A 268 18.37 -2.93 9.71
CA GLU A 268 17.28 -2.35 10.49
C GLU A 268 16.45 -1.42 9.57
N MET A 269 15.21 -1.15 9.93
CA MET A 269 14.33 -0.32 9.09
C MET A 269 14.90 1.07 8.84
N GLU A 270 15.47 1.69 9.87
CA GLU A 270 16.11 3.00 9.82
C GLU A 270 17.31 3.05 8.87
N SER A 271 17.96 1.92 8.61
CA SER A 271 19.08 1.81 7.65
C SER A 271 18.65 1.30 6.28
N GLN A 272 17.43 0.80 6.13
CA GLN A 272 16.96 0.28 4.84
C GLN A 272 16.65 1.42 3.87
N TYR A 273 15.96 2.46 4.33
CA TYR A 273 15.54 3.59 3.50
C TYR A 273 16.34 4.84 3.83
N SER A 274 16.69 5.58 2.79
CA SER A 274 17.17 6.96 2.91
C SER A 274 16.46 7.81 1.86
N THR A 275 16.10 9.04 2.21
CA THR A 275 15.31 9.90 1.34
C THR A 275 16.07 11.17 1.01
N GLU A 276 16.10 11.52 -0.26
CA GLU A 276 16.51 12.83 -0.77
C GLU A 276 15.31 13.52 -1.39
N ALA A 277 15.23 14.82 -1.26
CA ALA A 277 14.22 15.62 -1.95
C ALA A 277 14.85 16.85 -2.61
N ILE A 278 14.21 17.35 -3.66
CA ILE A 278 14.48 18.66 -4.22
C ILE A 278 13.42 19.60 -3.62
N LEU A 279 13.88 20.50 -2.76
CA LEU A 279 13.08 21.51 -2.09
C LEU A 279 13.57 22.89 -2.54
N ASN A 280 12.70 23.69 -3.16
CA ASN A 280 13.03 25.00 -3.71
C ASN A 280 14.33 24.95 -4.54
N GLU A 281 14.39 24.01 -5.50
CA GLU A 281 15.53 23.76 -6.39
C GLU A 281 16.80 23.21 -5.71
N THR A 282 16.80 23.06 -4.38
CA THR A 282 17.94 22.54 -3.61
C THR A 282 17.72 21.08 -3.26
N ARG A 283 18.73 20.24 -3.56
CA ARG A 283 18.72 18.82 -3.17
C ARG A 283 19.16 18.67 -1.72
N LEU A 284 18.33 18.02 -0.91
CA LEU A 284 18.56 17.77 0.51
C LEU A 284 18.46 16.27 0.81
N LEU A 285 19.36 15.76 1.64
CA LEU A 285 19.20 14.47 2.32
C LEU A 285 18.30 14.71 3.53
N LEU A 286 17.20 13.96 3.61
CA LEU A 286 16.20 14.14 4.66
C LEU A 286 16.47 13.23 5.86
N PRO A 287 16.21 13.69 7.09
CA PRO A 287 16.15 12.82 8.26
C PRO A 287 14.92 11.90 8.20
N ASP A 288 14.87 10.88 9.05
CA ASP A 288 13.77 9.89 9.14
C ASP A 288 12.41 10.53 9.47
N SER A 289 12.41 11.67 10.14
CA SER A 289 11.25 12.52 10.33
C SER A 289 11.52 13.89 9.73
N PHE A 290 10.72 14.28 8.75
CA PHE A 290 10.89 15.51 7.99
C PHE A 290 9.52 16.10 7.64
N TYR A 291 9.49 17.45 7.60
CA TYR A 291 8.33 18.21 7.19
C TYR A 291 8.75 19.45 6.40
N ALA A 292 8.05 19.71 5.31
CA ALA A 292 8.09 20.96 4.55
C ALA A 292 6.67 21.31 4.07
N ASP A 293 6.29 22.58 4.20
CA ASP A 293 4.94 23.04 3.84
C ASP A 293 4.67 22.98 2.33
N GLU A 294 5.68 23.32 1.53
CA GLU A 294 5.59 23.46 0.07
C GLU A 294 6.97 23.37 -0.59
N GLY A 295 7.02 23.49 -1.90
CA GLY A 295 8.27 23.64 -2.66
C GLY A 295 8.98 22.33 -2.97
N VAL A 296 8.34 21.16 -2.72
CA VAL A 296 8.92 19.86 -3.02
C VAL A 296 8.51 19.40 -4.41
N SER A 297 9.49 19.28 -5.30
CA SER A 297 9.28 18.87 -6.71
C SER A 297 9.65 17.44 -7.01
N ILE A 298 10.65 16.86 -6.32
CA ILE A 298 11.10 15.47 -6.52
C ILE A 298 11.48 14.87 -5.18
N ILE A 299 11.03 13.64 -4.94
CA ILE A 299 11.42 12.83 -3.78
C ILE A 299 12.06 11.53 -4.27
N GLN A 300 13.21 11.16 -3.72
CA GLN A 300 13.91 9.92 -4.01
C GLN A 300 14.04 9.09 -2.74
N VAL A 301 13.30 8.00 -2.67
CA VAL A 301 13.43 7.00 -1.59
C VAL A 301 14.36 5.90 -2.07
N LYS A 302 15.53 5.81 -1.45
CA LYS A 302 16.58 4.84 -1.76
C LYS A 302 16.45 3.64 -0.84
N ASP A 303 16.28 2.46 -1.40
CA ASP A 303 16.35 1.19 -0.69
C ASP A 303 17.75 0.59 -0.83
N SER A 304 18.49 0.59 0.28
CA SER A 304 19.85 0.01 0.35
C SER A 304 19.85 -1.51 0.30
N ALA A 305 18.77 -2.16 0.75
CA ALA A 305 18.64 -3.61 0.83
C ALA A 305 18.46 -4.27 -0.54
N ASP A 306 17.54 -3.76 -1.34
CA ASP A 306 17.25 -4.28 -2.69
C ASP A 306 17.86 -3.43 -3.82
N LYS A 307 18.68 -2.43 -3.46
CA LYS A 307 19.42 -1.52 -4.38
C LYS A 307 18.49 -0.87 -5.41
N ARG A 308 17.49 -0.15 -4.92
CA ARG A 308 16.48 0.54 -5.72
C ARG A 308 16.35 2.00 -5.30
N ILE A 309 15.89 2.80 -6.24
CA ILE A 309 15.47 4.18 -6.00
C ILE A 309 14.02 4.28 -6.49
N PHE A 310 13.14 4.70 -5.61
CA PHE A 310 11.79 5.12 -5.94
C PHE A 310 11.82 6.63 -6.12
N VAL A 311 11.46 7.10 -7.31
CA VAL A 311 11.40 8.53 -7.62
C VAL A 311 9.93 8.91 -7.68
N ILE A 312 9.54 9.87 -6.86
CA ILE A 312 8.18 10.37 -6.73
C ILE A 312 8.18 11.82 -7.20
N GLU A 313 7.41 12.10 -8.24
CA GLU A 313 7.36 13.40 -8.91
C GLU A 313 5.90 13.87 -8.99
N PRO A 314 5.49 14.85 -8.17
CA PRO A 314 4.22 15.53 -8.37
C PRO A 314 4.26 16.44 -9.60
N ASN A 315 3.12 16.68 -10.24
CA ASN A 315 3.03 17.59 -11.39
C ASN A 315 3.15 19.06 -11.03
N GLU A 316 2.98 19.39 -9.77
CA GLU A 316 3.22 20.72 -9.17
C GLU A 316 3.82 20.54 -7.79
N ASP A 317 4.57 21.52 -7.32
CA ASP A 317 5.21 21.48 -6.02
C ASP A 317 4.22 21.15 -4.91
N SER A 318 4.65 20.29 -3.99
CA SER A 318 3.87 19.81 -2.85
C SER A 318 4.54 20.17 -1.53
N GLY A 319 3.78 20.07 -0.45
CA GLY A 319 4.35 19.83 0.86
C GLY A 319 4.80 18.37 0.98
N LEU A 320 5.63 18.09 1.97
CA LEU A 320 6.18 16.75 2.24
C LEU A 320 6.18 16.47 3.74
N SER A 321 5.70 15.29 4.11
CA SER A 321 5.89 14.73 5.45
C SER A 321 6.46 13.34 5.33
N CYS A 322 7.63 13.10 5.94
CA CYS A 322 8.23 11.78 6.08
C CYS A 322 8.24 11.37 7.54
N ALA A 323 7.90 10.13 7.83
CA ALA A 323 7.92 9.61 9.19
C ALA A 323 8.15 8.09 9.21
N MET A 324 8.91 7.65 10.22
CA MET A 324 9.04 6.24 10.55
C MET A 324 7.94 5.85 11.54
N ILE A 325 7.04 4.97 11.12
CA ILE A 325 5.92 4.51 11.93
C ILE A 325 6.22 3.13 12.48
N ALA A 326 6.42 3.05 13.78
CA ALA A 326 6.69 1.80 14.48
C ALA A 326 5.39 1.07 14.82
N PHE A 327 5.42 -0.27 14.69
CA PHE A 327 4.35 -1.18 15.09
C PHE A 327 4.83 -2.04 16.24
N LYS A 328 4.02 -2.11 17.28
CA LYS A 328 4.32 -2.85 18.48
C LYS A 328 3.49 -4.12 18.57
N ARG A 329 4.04 -5.13 19.20
CA ARG A 329 3.36 -6.38 19.52
C ARG A 329 3.37 -6.58 21.01
N PRO A 330 2.25 -7.03 21.62
CA PRO A 330 2.24 -7.38 23.03
C PRO A 330 3.20 -8.53 23.29
N VAL A 331 3.86 -8.48 24.43
CA VAL A 331 4.70 -9.56 24.99
C VAL A 331 4.18 -9.82 26.39
N ASP A 332 3.82 -11.08 26.70
CA ASP A 332 3.24 -11.44 27.99
C ASP A 332 4.11 -10.98 29.16
N GLY A 333 3.54 -10.15 30.03
CA GLY A 333 4.19 -9.60 31.21
C GLY A 333 5.29 -8.56 30.97
N LEU A 334 5.46 -8.08 29.74
CA LEU A 334 6.46 -7.08 29.34
C LEU A 334 5.85 -5.92 28.56
N GLU A 335 6.62 -4.84 28.43
CA GLU A 335 6.25 -3.74 27.53
C GLU A 335 6.15 -4.20 26.06
N PRO A 336 5.20 -3.67 25.29
CA PRO A 336 5.04 -4.02 23.88
C PRO A 336 6.33 -3.76 23.08
N LYS A 337 6.79 -4.77 22.35
CA LYS A 337 8.02 -4.70 21.57
C LYS A 337 7.76 -4.26 20.13
N VAL A 338 8.56 -3.33 19.62
CA VAL A 338 8.56 -2.97 18.20
C VAL A 338 8.96 -4.20 17.38
N THR A 339 8.09 -4.60 16.45
CA THR A 339 8.28 -5.80 15.61
C THR A 339 8.38 -5.48 14.12
N SER A 340 8.02 -4.28 13.73
CA SER A 340 8.10 -3.77 12.36
C SER A 340 7.98 -2.26 12.36
N SER A 341 8.32 -1.68 11.23
CA SER A 341 8.09 -0.26 10.95
C SER A 341 7.59 -0.09 9.51
N THR A 342 6.99 1.06 9.26
CA THR A 342 6.65 1.53 7.92
C THR A 342 7.26 2.90 7.73
N TYR A 343 7.93 3.12 6.61
CA TYR A 343 8.38 4.45 6.23
C TYR A 343 7.30 5.13 5.41
N LYS A 344 6.65 6.13 6.00
CA LYS A 344 5.62 6.96 5.35
C LYS A 344 6.30 8.10 4.59
N VAL A 345 5.91 8.28 3.34
CA VAL A 345 6.19 9.47 2.52
C VAL A 345 4.84 10.02 2.09
N ALA A 346 4.48 11.20 2.56
CA ALA A 346 3.20 11.84 2.26
C ALA A 346 3.41 13.17 1.56
N LEU A 347 2.90 13.29 0.36
CA LEU A 347 2.78 14.56 -0.36
C LEU A 347 1.44 15.20 0.02
N PHE A 348 1.40 16.52 0.15
CA PHE A 348 0.14 17.20 0.44
C PHE A 348 0.06 18.58 -0.20
N TRP A 349 -1.17 19.06 -0.35
CA TRP A 349 -1.50 20.38 -0.90
C TRP A 349 -2.60 21.01 -0.08
N ASN A 350 -2.47 22.31 0.17
CA ASN A 350 -3.58 23.12 0.67
C ASN A 350 -4.57 23.33 -0.47
N ILE A 351 -5.82 22.90 -0.29
CA ILE A 351 -6.87 22.94 -1.28
C ILE A 351 -7.98 23.91 -0.84
N ASN A 352 -8.21 24.89 -1.68
CA ASN A 352 -9.37 25.76 -1.60
C ASN A 352 -10.21 25.54 -2.86
N LEU A 353 -11.44 25.06 -2.70
CA LEU A 353 -12.30 24.63 -3.79
C LEU A 353 -13.69 25.23 -3.64
N SER A 354 -14.04 26.18 -4.53
CA SER A 354 -15.39 26.73 -4.58
C SER A 354 -16.43 25.66 -4.92
N ALA A 355 -17.69 25.92 -4.64
CA ALA A 355 -18.80 25.01 -4.91
C ALA A 355 -18.81 24.49 -6.35
N GLY A 356 -18.89 23.18 -6.53
CA GLY A 356 -18.92 22.51 -7.84
C GLY A 356 -17.60 22.47 -8.61
N MET A 357 -16.52 23.08 -8.09
CA MET A 357 -15.22 23.10 -8.79
C MET A 357 -14.42 21.82 -8.56
N GLU A 358 -13.48 21.58 -9.47
CA GLU A 358 -12.56 20.44 -9.45
C GLU A 358 -11.10 20.93 -9.36
N LYS A 359 -10.25 20.13 -8.70
CA LYS A 359 -8.79 20.33 -8.67
C LYS A 359 -8.10 19.04 -9.07
N GLU A 360 -7.14 19.17 -9.99
CA GLU A 360 -6.35 18.05 -10.48
C GLU A 360 -4.97 18.02 -9.81
N LYS A 361 -4.48 16.82 -9.52
CA LYS A 361 -3.12 16.52 -9.10
C LYS A 361 -2.64 15.25 -9.80
N THR A 362 -1.35 15.17 -10.08
CA THR A 362 -0.75 13.97 -10.67
C THR A 362 0.53 13.63 -9.93
N ILE A 363 0.74 12.36 -9.64
CA ILE A 363 1.97 11.84 -9.04
C ILE A 363 2.51 10.74 -9.95
N ASN A 364 3.78 10.86 -10.31
CA ASN A 364 4.53 9.83 -11.02
C ASN A 364 5.43 9.10 -10.02
N LEU A 365 5.32 7.79 -9.96
CA LEU A 365 6.21 6.92 -9.21
C LEU A 365 7.02 6.10 -10.22
N SER A 366 8.30 6.37 -10.35
CA SER A 366 9.21 5.56 -11.14
C SER A 366 10.21 4.81 -10.29
N VAL A 367 10.72 3.66 -10.80
CA VAL A 367 11.66 2.83 -10.05
C VAL A 367 12.90 2.54 -10.88
N MET A 368 14.04 2.91 -10.32
CA MET A 368 15.35 2.78 -10.94
C MET A 368 16.30 1.93 -10.10
N PRO A 369 17.29 1.26 -10.71
CA PRO A 369 18.35 0.61 -9.95
C PRO A 369 19.22 1.66 -9.26
N LEU A 370 19.57 1.42 -8.00
CA LEU A 370 20.59 2.19 -7.30
C LEU A 370 21.96 1.82 -7.92
N LYS A 371 22.57 2.76 -8.63
CA LYS A 371 23.92 2.57 -9.15
C LYS A 371 24.93 2.47 -8.00
N LYS A 372 25.92 1.61 -8.15
CA LYS A 372 27.03 1.47 -7.19
C LYS A 372 27.86 2.73 -7.12
#